data_d9e717de4620cd1d8eb25347d8b054e3
#
_entry.id   d9e717de4620cd1d8eb25347d8b054e3
#
_cell.length_a   1.000
_cell.length_b   1.000
_cell.length_c   1.000
_cell.angle_alpha   90.00
_cell.angle_beta   90.00
_cell.angle_gamma   90.00
#
_symmetry.space_group_name_H-M   'P 1'
#
loop_
_entity.id
_entity.type
_entity.pdbx_description
1 polymer ?
#
loop_
_entity_poly.entity_id
_entity_poly.type
_entity_poly.pdbx_seq_one_letter_code
_entity_poly.pdbx_strand_id
1 'polypeptide(L)'
;NEARQWALDVTKYWIENFDIDGWRMDVAKELDFSFWKDFRDIAHSANKDTLLISEIFGDTSQWLQGDRFDGTMNYSFRESMTDYFATKRINNKEFSDSLAYLYSMYSFEALSSCQNLLSSHDVKRFLNRCGNDKNGMLGAIFMQATFPGIAGIYYGDEIGLGGADDPFNREPFPWED
;
A
#
# COMPACT_ATOMS: atom_id res chain seq x y z
N ASN A 1 23.06 13.42 -14.14
CA ASN A 1 22.97 12.07 -14.68
C ASN A 1 21.76 12.01 -15.60
N GLU A 2 21.95 11.66 -16.89
CA GLU A 2 20.90 11.66 -17.91
C GLU A 2 19.72 10.75 -17.55
N ALA A 3 19.99 9.53 -17.02
CA ALA A 3 18.93 8.60 -16.61
C ALA A 3 18.04 9.18 -15.50
N ARG A 4 18.64 9.89 -14.53
CA ARG A 4 17.89 10.58 -13.48
C ARG A 4 16.97 11.66 -14.09
N GLN A 5 17.51 12.49 -14.97
CA GLN A 5 16.73 13.54 -15.61
C GLN A 5 15.59 12.95 -16.44
N TRP A 6 15.88 11.91 -17.22
CA TRP A 6 14.86 11.23 -18.01
C TRP A 6 13.69 10.70 -17.13
N ALA A 7 13.99 10.08 -15.99
CA ALA A 7 12.95 9.60 -15.07
C ALA A 7 12.09 10.74 -14.50
N LEU A 8 12.71 11.87 -14.16
CA LEU A 8 12.01 13.06 -13.69
C LEU A 8 11.15 13.70 -14.81
N ASP A 9 11.66 13.72 -16.04
CA ASP A 9 10.89 14.21 -17.21
C ASP A 9 9.67 13.31 -17.50
N VAL A 10 9.82 11.98 -17.39
CA VAL A 10 8.71 11.02 -17.50
C VAL A 10 7.66 11.29 -16.42
N THR A 11 8.07 11.54 -15.19
CA THR A 11 7.15 11.86 -14.08
C THR A 11 6.28 13.06 -14.42
N LYS A 12 6.89 14.14 -14.84
CA LYS A 12 6.22 15.36 -15.24
C LYS A 12 5.31 15.16 -16.45
N TYR A 13 5.80 14.45 -17.47
CA TYR A 13 5.09 14.19 -18.71
C TYR A 13 3.71 13.54 -18.51
N TRP A 14 3.65 12.50 -17.67
CA TRP A 14 2.39 11.80 -17.41
C TRP A 14 1.40 12.64 -16.63
N ILE A 15 1.85 13.46 -15.68
CA ILE A 15 0.99 14.36 -14.93
C ILE A 15 0.41 15.43 -15.86
N GLU A 16 1.25 16.10 -16.66
CA GLU A 16 0.84 17.24 -17.49
C GLU A 16 0.00 16.85 -18.73
N ASN A 17 0.24 15.64 -19.29
CA ASN A 17 -0.40 15.27 -20.56
C ASN A 17 -1.55 14.26 -20.38
N PHE A 18 -1.65 13.56 -19.26
CA PHE A 18 -2.65 12.54 -19.03
C PHE A 18 -3.46 12.75 -17.74
N ASP A 19 -3.16 13.81 -17.00
CA ASP A 19 -3.89 14.22 -15.79
C ASP A 19 -4.01 13.06 -14.77
N ILE A 20 -2.91 12.34 -14.57
CA ILE A 20 -2.89 11.26 -13.58
C ILE A 20 -2.91 11.84 -12.17
N ASP A 21 -3.63 11.19 -11.24
CA ASP A 21 -3.80 11.66 -9.86
C ASP A 21 -2.59 11.36 -8.97
N GLY A 22 -1.73 10.42 -9.36
CA GLY A 22 -0.59 10.05 -8.54
C GLY A 22 0.31 8.99 -9.12
N TRP A 23 1.34 8.65 -8.34
CA TRP A 23 2.32 7.63 -8.66
C TRP A 23 2.45 6.61 -7.52
N ARG A 24 2.45 5.32 -7.86
CA ARG A 24 2.94 4.24 -7.00
C ARG A 24 4.33 3.84 -7.46
N MET A 25 5.32 4.03 -6.61
CA MET A 25 6.71 3.79 -6.95
C MET A 25 7.18 2.44 -6.44
N ASP A 26 7.51 1.58 -7.39
CA ASP A 26 8.00 0.22 -7.18
C ASP A 26 9.36 0.23 -6.47
N VAL A 27 9.52 -0.66 -5.50
CA VAL A 27 10.77 -0.89 -4.75
C VAL A 27 11.51 0.40 -4.36
N ALA A 28 10.78 1.38 -3.83
CA ALA A 28 11.29 2.74 -3.61
C ALA A 28 12.56 2.82 -2.73
N LYS A 29 12.81 1.81 -1.90
CA LYS A 29 14.00 1.73 -1.03
C LYS A 29 15.32 1.56 -1.78
N GLU A 30 15.30 1.13 -3.05
CA GLU A 30 16.49 0.88 -3.85
C GLU A 30 17.08 2.16 -4.45
N LEU A 31 16.38 3.28 -4.34
CA LEU A 31 16.84 4.56 -4.81
C LEU A 31 17.14 5.51 -3.65
N ASP A 32 18.06 6.43 -3.91
CA ASP A 32 18.54 7.43 -2.97
C ASP A 32 17.45 8.44 -2.58
N PHE A 33 17.47 8.90 -1.33
CA PHE A 33 16.52 9.89 -0.82
C PHE A 33 16.54 11.21 -1.60
N SER A 34 17.69 11.60 -2.16
CA SER A 34 17.79 12.82 -2.96
C SER A 34 17.02 12.69 -4.28
N PHE A 35 16.93 11.48 -4.83
CA PHE A 35 16.10 11.24 -6.02
C PHE A 35 14.63 11.45 -5.70
N TRP A 36 14.14 10.91 -4.59
CA TRP A 36 12.74 11.02 -4.20
C TRP A 36 12.32 12.45 -3.82
N LYS A 37 13.25 13.27 -3.31
CA LYS A 37 13.00 14.71 -3.12
C LYS A 37 12.81 15.42 -4.45
N ASP A 38 13.71 15.22 -5.41
CA ASP A 38 13.57 15.80 -6.74
C ASP A 38 12.30 15.29 -7.45
N PHE A 39 11.99 14.00 -7.29
CA PHE A 39 10.76 13.40 -7.83
C PHE A 39 9.51 14.09 -7.29
N ARG A 40 9.44 14.28 -5.96
CA ARG A 40 8.34 15.02 -5.33
C ARG A 40 8.25 16.46 -5.82
N ASP A 41 9.36 17.16 -5.86
CA ASP A 41 9.39 18.56 -6.30
C ASP A 41 8.89 18.70 -7.74
N ILE A 42 9.31 17.82 -8.64
CA ILE A 42 8.87 17.78 -10.03
C ILE A 42 7.37 17.41 -10.13
N ALA A 43 6.91 16.38 -9.43
CA ALA A 43 5.51 15.97 -9.44
C ALA A 43 4.60 17.09 -8.96
N HIS A 44 4.91 17.70 -7.82
CA HIS A 44 4.10 18.78 -7.25
C HIS A 44 4.23 20.10 -8.02
N SER A 45 5.32 20.32 -8.77
CA SER A 45 5.41 21.47 -9.67
C SER A 45 4.48 21.33 -10.86
N ALA A 46 4.21 20.10 -11.32
CA ALA A 46 3.27 19.82 -12.41
C ALA A 46 1.81 19.84 -11.90
N ASN A 47 1.54 19.20 -10.79
CA ASN A 47 0.25 19.25 -10.10
C ASN A 47 0.48 19.07 -8.58
N LYS A 48 0.18 20.08 -7.78
CA LYS A 48 0.37 20.09 -6.32
C LYS A 48 -0.43 19.00 -5.57
N ASP A 49 -1.50 18.52 -6.18
CA ASP A 49 -2.41 17.54 -5.59
C ASP A 49 -2.04 16.09 -6.01
N THR A 50 -0.94 15.89 -6.74
CA THR A 50 -0.43 14.57 -7.11
C THR A 50 -0.07 13.74 -5.88
N LEU A 51 -0.68 12.56 -5.73
CA LEU A 51 -0.41 11.64 -4.63
C LEU A 51 0.81 10.76 -4.92
N LEU A 52 1.74 10.67 -3.98
CA LEU A 52 2.95 9.87 -4.11
C LEU A 52 2.97 8.73 -3.10
N ILE A 53 2.81 7.49 -3.58
CA ILE A 53 2.78 6.26 -2.78
C ILE A 53 4.05 5.44 -3.03
N SER A 54 4.77 5.10 -1.97
CA SER A 54 5.91 4.19 -2.06
C SER A 54 5.49 2.74 -1.91
N GLU A 55 6.19 1.83 -2.59
CA GLU A 55 6.16 0.42 -2.22
C GLU A 55 7.44 0.08 -1.44
N ILE A 56 7.25 -0.18 -0.15
CA ILE A 56 8.31 -0.60 0.76
C ILE A 56 7.71 -1.54 1.79
N PHE A 57 8.33 -2.70 1.99
CA PHE A 57 7.96 -3.64 3.04
C PHE A 57 8.57 -3.20 4.39
N GLY A 58 7.78 -3.27 5.47
CA GLY A 58 8.20 -2.94 6.82
C GLY A 58 8.07 -1.47 7.18
N ASP A 59 8.98 -0.96 8.01
CA ASP A 59 8.96 0.43 8.50
C ASP A 59 9.33 1.42 7.37
N THR A 60 8.40 2.29 7.05
CA THR A 60 8.56 3.33 6.02
C THR A 60 8.63 4.75 6.59
N SER A 61 8.73 4.91 7.90
CA SER A 61 8.70 6.21 8.57
C SER A 61 9.72 7.21 8.02
N GLN A 62 10.91 6.74 7.61
CA GLN A 62 11.95 7.59 7.05
C GLN A 62 11.59 8.17 5.68
N TRP A 63 10.71 7.52 4.91
CA TRP A 63 10.27 7.98 3.59
C TRP A 63 9.06 8.91 3.65
N LEU A 64 8.34 8.95 4.79
CA LEU A 64 7.11 9.71 5.00
C LEU A 64 7.33 10.97 5.86
N GLN A 65 8.45 11.66 5.68
CA GLN A 65 8.81 12.87 6.44
C GLN A 65 8.27 14.16 5.80
N GLY A 66 7.37 14.06 4.80
CA GLY A 66 6.79 15.20 4.12
C GLY A 66 7.63 15.75 2.95
N ASP A 67 8.80 15.18 2.70
CA ASP A 67 9.74 15.64 1.66
C ASP A 67 9.98 14.62 0.53
N ARG A 68 9.28 13.47 0.53
CA ARG A 68 9.42 12.41 -0.49
C ARG A 68 8.05 11.84 -0.88
N PHE A 69 7.49 10.96 -0.05
CA PHE A 69 6.19 10.33 -0.29
C PHE A 69 5.13 10.86 0.67
N ASP A 70 3.88 10.85 0.21
CA ASP A 70 2.72 11.18 1.02
C ASP A 70 2.27 9.98 1.84
N GLY A 71 2.35 8.78 1.25
CA GLY A 71 1.99 7.52 1.87
C GLY A 71 2.79 6.35 1.33
N THR A 72 2.43 5.16 1.77
CA THR A 72 3.04 3.89 1.36
C THR A 72 1.98 2.81 1.16
N MET A 73 2.30 1.77 0.41
CA MET A 73 1.57 0.50 0.53
C MET A 73 1.78 -0.06 1.93
N ASN A 74 0.73 -0.04 2.76
CA ASN A 74 0.83 -0.27 4.21
C ASN A 74 0.96 -1.76 4.55
N TYR A 75 2.11 -2.35 4.26
CA TYR A 75 2.39 -3.76 4.58
C TYR A 75 2.41 -4.01 6.10
N SER A 76 2.77 -3.03 6.92
CA SER A 76 2.71 -3.17 8.38
C SER A 76 1.26 -3.31 8.88
N PHE A 77 0.30 -2.58 8.27
CA PHE A 77 -1.13 -2.81 8.50
C PHE A 77 -1.52 -4.23 8.10
N ARG A 78 -1.13 -4.68 6.89
CA ARG A 78 -1.40 -6.03 6.40
C ARG A 78 -0.86 -7.11 7.33
N GLU A 79 0.32 -6.94 7.91
CA GLU A 79 0.89 -7.88 8.88
C GLU A 79 0.03 -7.97 10.13
N SER A 80 -0.40 -6.85 10.71
CA SER A 80 -1.30 -6.81 11.85
C SER A 80 -2.62 -7.55 11.57
N MET A 81 -3.22 -7.32 10.38
CA MET A 81 -4.43 -8.03 9.94
C MET A 81 -4.17 -9.53 9.78
N THR A 82 -3.02 -9.90 9.21
CA THR A 82 -2.64 -11.31 9.01
C THR A 82 -2.49 -12.03 10.34
N ASP A 83 -1.79 -11.42 11.29
CA ASP A 83 -1.50 -12.03 12.58
C ASP A 83 -2.75 -12.23 13.44
N TYR A 84 -3.69 -11.30 13.36
CA TYR A 84 -4.91 -11.38 14.13
C TYR A 84 -6.03 -12.18 13.44
N PHE A 85 -6.40 -11.81 12.20
CA PHE A 85 -7.55 -12.40 11.53
C PHE A 85 -7.23 -13.71 10.80
N ALA A 86 -6.06 -13.81 10.18
CA ALA A 86 -5.72 -14.97 9.36
C ALA A 86 -5.03 -16.08 10.17
N THR A 87 -3.92 -15.78 10.82
CA THR A 87 -3.11 -16.81 11.50
C THR A 87 -3.43 -16.95 12.98
N LYS A 88 -4.15 -15.99 13.56
CA LYS A 88 -4.56 -15.96 14.96
C LYS A 88 -3.38 -16.11 15.93
N ARG A 89 -2.22 -15.53 15.53
CA ARG A 89 -0.95 -15.58 16.31
C ARG A 89 -0.95 -14.62 17.48
N ILE A 90 -1.75 -13.55 17.41
CA ILE A 90 -1.83 -12.51 18.43
C ILE A 90 -3.25 -12.44 19.02
N ASN A 91 -3.34 -12.08 20.29
CA ASN A 91 -4.59 -11.87 21.00
C ASN A 91 -5.14 -10.43 20.82
N ASN A 92 -6.31 -10.13 21.37
CA ASN A 92 -6.96 -8.83 21.23
C ASN A 92 -6.10 -7.66 21.74
N LYS A 93 -5.37 -7.87 22.85
CA LYS A 93 -4.51 -6.84 23.40
C LYS A 93 -3.32 -6.56 22.47
N GLU A 94 -2.65 -7.60 22.03
CA GLU A 94 -1.52 -7.50 21.10
C GLU A 94 -1.95 -6.88 19.75
N PHE A 95 -3.14 -7.21 19.29
CA PHE A 95 -3.72 -6.56 18.10
C PHE A 95 -3.95 -5.06 18.31
N SER A 96 -4.56 -4.69 19.45
CA SER A 96 -4.71 -3.27 19.82
C SER A 96 -3.38 -2.55 19.91
N ASP A 97 -2.37 -3.18 20.51
CA ASP A 97 -1.01 -2.64 20.62
C ASP A 97 -0.36 -2.45 19.24
N SER A 98 -0.58 -3.40 18.29
CA SER A 98 -0.08 -3.27 16.92
C SER A 98 -0.71 -2.12 16.15
N LEU A 99 -2.01 -1.88 16.32
CA LEU A 99 -2.68 -0.72 15.74
C LEU A 99 -2.19 0.59 16.36
N ALA A 100 -2.01 0.65 17.69
CA ALA A 100 -1.45 1.81 18.36
C ALA A 100 -0.03 2.11 17.87
N TYR A 101 0.76 1.07 17.60
CA TYR A 101 2.09 1.21 17.00
C TYR A 101 2.02 1.86 15.61
N LEU A 102 1.11 1.42 14.72
CA LEU A 102 0.89 2.04 13.41
C LEU A 102 0.55 3.53 13.51
N TYR A 103 -0.30 3.91 14.48
CA TYR A 103 -0.59 5.31 14.76
C TYR A 103 0.64 6.11 15.23
N SER A 104 1.58 5.46 15.89
CA SER A 104 2.80 6.12 16.38
C SER A 104 3.92 6.24 15.35
N MET A 105 3.88 5.42 14.29
CA MET A 105 4.92 5.39 13.24
C MET A 105 4.88 6.59 12.33
N TYR A 106 3.70 7.14 12.05
CA TYR A 106 3.46 8.15 11.02
C TYR A 106 2.75 9.37 11.59
N SER A 107 2.92 10.52 10.95
CA SER A 107 1.99 11.63 11.16
C SER A 107 0.59 11.23 10.71
N PHE A 108 -0.44 11.91 11.19
CA PHE A 108 -1.83 11.58 10.80
C PHE A 108 -2.04 11.79 9.28
N GLU A 109 -1.40 12.79 8.69
CA GLU A 109 -1.45 13.08 7.25
C GLU A 109 -0.84 11.92 6.44
N ALA A 110 0.35 11.46 6.84
CA ALA A 110 1.01 10.34 6.19
C ALA A 110 0.22 9.03 6.36
N LEU A 111 -0.28 8.75 7.57
CA LEU A 111 -1.11 7.57 7.82
C LEU A 111 -2.39 7.59 6.98
N SER A 112 -3.04 8.76 6.86
CA SER A 112 -4.25 8.94 6.06
C SER A 112 -4.02 8.77 4.55
N SER A 113 -2.79 8.94 4.10
CA SER A 113 -2.36 8.74 2.71
C SER A 113 -1.80 7.34 2.44
N CYS A 114 -1.62 6.50 3.46
CA CYS A 114 -1.18 5.13 3.28
C CYS A 114 -2.27 4.27 2.65
N GLN A 115 -1.89 3.43 1.69
CA GLN A 115 -2.77 2.44 1.08
C GLN A 115 -2.84 1.19 1.96
N ASN A 116 -3.92 1.02 2.72
CA ASN A 116 -4.17 -0.18 3.50
C ASN A 116 -4.55 -1.33 2.56
N LEU A 117 -3.77 -2.40 2.54
CA LEU A 117 -3.99 -3.55 1.67
C LEU A 117 -4.07 -4.83 2.47
N LEU A 118 -4.81 -5.82 1.95
CA LEU A 118 -4.84 -7.19 2.46
C LEU A 118 -4.14 -8.14 1.49
N SER A 119 -4.38 -7.99 0.20
CA SER A 119 -3.76 -8.73 -0.89
C SER A 119 -3.05 -7.82 -1.87
N SER A 120 -2.11 -8.36 -2.64
CA SER A 120 -1.51 -7.73 -3.82
C SER A 120 -1.00 -8.82 -4.78
N HIS A 121 -0.47 -8.38 -5.92
CA HIS A 121 0.18 -9.29 -6.87
C HIS A 121 1.49 -9.92 -6.33
N ASP A 122 2.06 -9.40 -5.25
CA ASP A 122 3.32 -9.88 -4.65
C ASP A 122 3.11 -10.77 -3.41
N VAL A 123 1.86 -10.94 -2.98
CA VAL A 123 1.55 -11.72 -1.77
C VAL A 123 0.33 -12.61 -1.99
N LYS A 124 0.23 -13.68 -1.20
CA LYS A 124 -0.96 -14.55 -1.18
C LYS A 124 -2.22 -13.72 -0.95
N ARG A 125 -3.31 -14.12 -1.63
CA ARG A 125 -4.63 -13.57 -1.35
C ARG A 125 -5.02 -13.78 0.10
N PHE A 126 -5.65 -12.80 0.70
CA PHE A 126 -5.91 -12.79 2.13
C PHE A 126 -6.88 -13.92 2.56
N LEU A 127 -7.89 -14.24 1.74
CA LEU A 127 -8.77 -15.38 2.00
C LEU A 127 -7.97 -16.69 2.10
N ASN A 128 -7.00 -16.87 1.23
CA ASN A 128 -6.12 -18.05 1.28
C ASN A 128 -5.23 -18.05 2.54
N ARG A 129 -4.77 -16.86 2.99
CA ARG A 129 -4.06 -16.72 4.28
C ARG A 129 -4.95 -17.07 5.47
N CYS A 130 -6.24 -16.80 5.40
CA CYS A 130 -7.23 -17.20 6.40
C CYS A 130 -7.59 -18.69 6.37
N GLY A 131 -6.98 -19.50 5.49
CA GLY A 131 -7.39 -20.89 5.31
C GLY A 131 -8.84 -21.02 4.82
N ASN A 132 -9.30 -20.09 4.02
CA ASN A 132 -10.66 -19.93 3.52
C ASN A 132 -11.72 -19.59 4.61
N ASP A 133 -11.30 -19.12 5.79
CA ASP A 133 -12.19 -18.55 6.80
C ASP A 133 -12.70 -17.18 6.32
N LYS A 134 -13.92 -17.16 5.79
CA LYS A 134 -14.59 -15.93 5.33
C LYS A 134 -14.82 -14.91 6.46
N ASN A 135 -15.03 -15.37 7.70
CA ASN A 135 -15.25 -14.45 8.83
C ASN A 135 -13.96 -13.71 9.19
N GLY A 136 -12.82 -14.40 9.14
CA GLY A 136 -11.52 -13.76 9.29
C GLY A 136 -11.27 -12.70 8.22
N MET A 137 -11.58 -13.03 6.95
CA MET A 137 -11.45 -12.08 5.84
C MET A 137 -12.38 -10.86 6.01
N LEU A 138 -13.66 -11.08 6.36
CA LEU A 138 -14.63 -10.00 6.56
C LEU A 138 -14.22 -9.05 7.71
N GLY A 139 -13.68 -9.60 8.80
CA GLY A 139 -13.13 -8.80 9.89
C GLY A 139 -11.97 -7.91 9.45
N ALA A 140 -11.05 -8.45 8.64
CA ALA A 140 -9.93 -7.70 8.09
C ALA A 140 -10.37 -6.63 7.08
N ILE A 141 -11.35 -6.92 6.21
CA ILE A 141 -11.95 -5.93 5.28
C ILE A 141 -12.62 -4.80 6.06
N PHE A 142 -13.34 -5.12 7.14
CA PHE A 142 -13.94 -4.10 8.00
C PHE A 142 -12.86 -3.16 8.56
N MET A 143 -11.76 -3.71 9.07
CA MET A 143 -10.63 -2.92 9.54
C MET A 143 -9.99 -2.09 8.42
N GLN A 144 -9.80 -2.68 7.23
CA GLN A 144 -9.25 -2.00 6.06
C GLN A 144 -10.09 -0.77 5.65
N ALA A 145 -11.42 -0.88 5.74
CA ALA A 145 -12.36 0.18 5.38
C ALA A 145 -12.52 1.27 6.45
N THR A 146 -12.15 0.99 7.71
CA THR A 146 -12.40 1.89 8.84
C THR A 146 -11.13 2.43 9.51
N PHE A 147 -9.97 1.80 9.29
CA PHE A 147 -8.68 2.30 9.77
C PHE A 147 -8.24 3.49 8.90
N PRO A 148 -7.58 4.52 9.48
CA PRO A 148 -7.08 5.64 8.71
C PRO A 148 -6.19 5.21 7.54
N GLY A 149 -6.44 5.80 6.36
CA GLY A 149 -5.76 5.45 5.12
C GLY A 149 -6.73 5.20 3.98
N ILE A 150 -6.19 4.81 2.86
CA ILE A 150 -6.91 4.49 1.62
C ILE A 150 -7.11 2.99 1.54
N ALA A 151 -8.34 2.50 1.49
CA ALA A 151 -8.62 1.08 1.33
C ALA A 151 -8.18 0.61 -0.07
N GLY A 152 -7.09 -0.16 -0.14
CA GLY A 152 -6.55 -0.70 -1.38
C GLY A 152 -7.07 -2.11 -1.62
N ILE A 153 -8.14 -2.25 -2.42
CA ILE A 153 -8.73 -3.54 -2.76
C ILE A 153 -7.96 -4.15 -3.94
N TYR A 154 -7.35 -5.31 -3.72
CA TYR A 154 -6.81 -6.10 -4.82
C TYR A 154 -7.97 -6.79 -5.54
N TYR A 155 -8.02 -6.72 -6.87
CA TYR A 155 -9.14 -7.26 -7.65
C TYR A 155 -9.48 -8.69 -7.24
N GLY A 156 -10.76 -8.98 -7.10
CA GLY A 156 -11.27 -10.29 -6.68
C GLY A 156 -11.36 -10.47 -5.16
N ASP A 157 -10.72 -9.66 -4.34
CA ASP A 157 -10.89 -9.74 -2.88
C ASP A 157 -12.34 -9.43 -2.49
N GLU A 158 -13.01 -8.54 -3.24
CA GLU A 158 -14.41 -8.14 -3.05
C GLU A 158 -15.42 -9.28 -3.26
N ILE A 159 -15.03 -10.31 -4.04
CA ILE A 159 -15.82 -11.52 -4.23
C ILE A 159 -15.26 -12.73 -3.48
N GLY A 160 -14.17 -12.55 -2.73
CA GLY A 160 -13.50 -13.64 -2.01
C GLY A 160 -12.72 -14.58 -2.92
N LEU A 161 -12.09 -14.06 -3.99
CA LEU A 161 -11.24 -14.85 -4.86
C LEU A 161 -10.05 -15.38 -4.05
N GLY A 162 -9.82 -16.70 -4.14
CA GLY A 162 -8.67 -17.37 -3.53
C GLY A 162 -7.43 -17.24 -4.41
N GLY A 163 -6.30 -17.70 -3.92
CA GLY A 163 -5.04 -17.77 -4.65
C GLY A 163 -3.85 -17.87 -3.72
N ALA A 164 -3.02 -18.88 -3.94
CA ALA A 164 -1.78 -19.11 -3.19
C ALA A 164 -0.67 -18.12 -3.62
N ASP A 165 0.57 -18.58 -3.66
CA ASP A 165 1.68 -17.77 -4.15
C ASP A 165 1.61 -17.59 -5.68
N ASP A 166 2.40 -16.65 -6.20
CA ASP A 166 2.55 -16.41 -7.63
C ASP A 166 2.81 -17.74 -8.40
N PRO A 167 2.12 -17.99 -9.53
CA PRO A 167 1.19 -17.10 -10.24
C PRO A 167 -0.29 -17.19 -9.82
N PHE A 168 -0.65 -18.06 -8.87
CA PHE A 168 -2.05 -18.38 -8.53
C PHE A 168 -2.79 -17.21 -7.85
N ASN A 169 -2.08 -16.25 -7.26
CA ASN A 169 -2.67 -15.01 -6.73
C ASN A 169 -3.05 -14.00 -7.83
N ARG A 170 -2.68 -14.27 -9.10
CA ARG A 170 -2.90 -13.40 -10.27
C ARG A 170 -3.86 -14.01 -11.30
N GLU A 171 -4.72 -14.95 -10.88
CA GLU A 171 -5.72 -15.53 -11.76
C GLU A 171 -6.69 -14.48 -12.31
N PRO A 172 -7.22 -14.67 -13.55
CA PRO A 172 -8.19 -13.76 -14.13
C PRO A 172 -9.44 -13.60 -13.25
N PHE A 173 -10.07 -12.43 -13.33
CA PHE A 173 -11.35 -12.21 -12.66
C PHE A 173 -12.45 -13.06 -13.31
N PRO A 174 -13.24 -13.83 -12.54
CA PRO A 174 -14.26 -14.74 -13.07
C PRO A 174 -15.54 -13.98 -13.40
N TRP A 175 -15.61 -13.35 -14.57
CA TRP A 175 -16.73 -12.49 -14.97
C TRP A 175 -18.04 -13.26 -15.24
N GLU A 176 -17.97 -14.57 -15.42
CA GLU A 176 -19.11 -15.42 -15.85
C GLU A 176 -19.69 -16.28 -14.72
N ASP A 177 -19.16 -16.19 -13.49
CA ASP A 177 -19.59 -16.99 -12.33
C ASP A 177 -20.56 -16.24 -11.41
#